data_82f7707d61f56b4564219d6f6a9965c7
#
_entry.id   82f7707d61f56b4564219d6f6a9965c7
#
_cell.length_a   1.000
_cell.length_b   1.000
_cell.length_c   1.000
_cell.angle_alpha   90.00
_cell.angle_beta   90.00
_cell.angle_gamma   90.00
#
_symmetry.space_group_name_H-M   'P 1'
#
loop_
_entity.id
_entity.type
_entity.pdbx_description
1 polymer ?
#
loop_
_entity_poly.entity_id
_entity_poly.type
_entity_poly.pdbx_seq_one_letter_code
_entity_poly.pdbx_strand_id
1 'polypeptide(L)'
;MIPFNVPPCVGDELDYVKQAIDSHKICGDGAFTKQCNAWLEERFHAQKVLLTTSGTTALDMAMLLCDIHPGDEVILPSFTFSSTATAAVLAGAKLVFVDIRPDTMNIDETKIEQAITDKTRVIIA
;
A
#
# COMPACT_ATOMS: atom_id res chain seq x y z
N MET A 1 -11.82 13.79 26.72
CA MET A 1 -10.53 13.45 26.06
C MET A 1 -10.84 13.07 24.63
N ILE A 2 -10.14 13.62 23.66
CA ILE A 2 -10.33 13.23 22.24
C ILE A 2 -9.41 12.03 21.99
N PRO A 3 -9.93 10.84 21.62
CA PRO A 3 -9.08 9.68 21.32
C PRO A 3 -8.28 9.90 20.02
N PHE A 4 -7.10 9.29 19.94
CA PHE A 4 -6.27 9.35 18.74
C PHE A 4 -6.95 8.69 17.54
N ASN A 5 -7.58 7.54 17.78
CA ASN A 5 -8.30 6.79 16.75
C ASN A 5 -9.49 6.05 17.37
N VAL A 6 -10.58 6.02 16.65
CA VAL A 6 -11.77 5.22 17.00
C VAL A 6 -12.18 4.47 15.75
N PRO A 7 -12.04 3.14 15.70
CA PRO A 7 -12.51 2.35 14.58
C PRO A 7 -14.02 2.55 14.37
N PRO A 8 -14.49 2.82 13.17
CA PRO A 8 -15.91 2.93 12.90
C PRO A 8 -16.58 1.57 13.01
N CYS A 9 -17.78 1.54 13.61
CA CYS A 9 -18.69 0.40 13.56
C CYS A 9 -20.01 0.87 12.97
N VAL A 10 -20.46 0.22 11.91
CA VAL A 10 -21.71 0.56 11.23
C VAL A 10 -22.88 -0.35 11.61
N GLY A 11 -22.59 -1.47 12.30
CA GLY A 11 -23.57 -2.35 12.92
C GLY A 11 -23.66 -3.75 12.30
N ASP A 12 -23.20 -3.94 11.08
CA ASP A 12 -23.35 -5.20 10.34
C ASP A 12 -22.12 -6.11 10.43
N GLU A 13 -21.05 -5.70 11.13
CA GLU A 13 -19.75 -6.40 11.15
C GLU A 13 -19.88 -7.84 11.66
N LEU A 14 -20.66 -8.03 12.73
CA LEU A 14 -20.85 -9.35 13.34
C LEU A 14 -21.65 -10.29 12.45
N ASP A 15 -22.57 -9.77 11.66
CA ASP A 15 -23.34 -10.57 10.70
C ASP A 15 -22.45 -11.07 9.55
N TYR A 16 -21.54 -10.25 9.06
CA TYR A 16 -20.54 -10.69 8.07
C TYR A 16 -19.55 -11.69 8.64
N VAL A 17 -19.09 -11.51 9.89
CA VAL A 17 -18.24 -12.47 10.58
C VAL A 17 -18.96 -13.81 10.72
N LYS A 18 -20.24 -13.79 11.15
CA LYS A 18 -21.06 -14.99 11.26
C LYS A 18 -21.21 -15.71 9.91
N GLN A 19 -21.52 -14.99 8.85
CA GLN A 19 -21.63 -15.56 7.51
C GLN A 19 -20.31 -16.21 7.05
N ALA A 20 -19.15 -15.58 7.34
CA ALA A 20 -17.85 -16.16 7.03
C ALA A 20 -17.62 -17.48 7.77
N ILE A 21 -17.98 -17.56 9.05
CA ILE A 21 -17.87 -18.78 9.87
C ILE A 21 -18.82 -19.86 9.33
N ASP A 22 -20.08 -19.53 9.09
CA ASP A 22 -21.11 -20.47 8.59
C ASP A 22 -20.75 -21.04 7.21
N SER A 23 -19.96 -20.31 6.41
CA SER A 23 -19.44 -20.80 5.12
C SER A 23 -18.39 -21.92 5.25
N HIS A 24 -17.91 -22.21 6.47
CA HIS A 24 -16.81 -23.13 6.77
C HIS A 24 -15.49 -22.82 6.02
N LYS A 25 -15.33 -21.59 5.52
CA LYS A 25 -14.12 -21.13 4.86
C LYS A 25 -13.63 -19.82 5.49
N ILE A 26 -12.86 -19.94 6.56
CA ILE A 26 -12.27 -18.81 7.30
C ILE A 26 -10.78 -18.56 6.98
N CYS A 27 -10.27 -19.20 5.93
CA CYS A 27 -8.94 -18.93 5.39
C CYS A 27 -8.97 -17.75 4.41
N GLY A 28 -7.79 -17.30 3.97
CA GLY A 28 -7.68 -16.26 2.94
C GLY A 28 -8.39 -16.60 1.63
N ASP A 29 -8.63 -15.59 0.81
CA ASP A 29 -9.31 -15.69 -0.48
C ASP A 29 -10.73 -16.28 -0.40
N GLY A 30 -11.48 -15.91 0.64
CA GLY A 30 -12.87 -16.28 0.86
C GLY A 30 -13.86 -15.51 -0.02
N ALA A 31 -15.15 -15.75 0.23
CA ALA A 31 -16.24 -15.11 -0.53
C ALA A 31 -16.20 -13.57 -0.42
N PHE A 32 -15.96 -13.04 0.76
CA PHE A 32 -15.89 -11.59 0.98
C PHE A 32 -14.67 -10.95 0.30
N THR A 33 -13.51 -11.63 0.28
CA THR A 33 -12.34 -11.17 -0.48
C THR A 33 -12.69 -11.01 -1.97
N LYS A 34 -13.38 -12.00 -2.54
CA LYS A 34 -13.81 -11.96 -3.96
C LYS A 34 -14.80 -10.83 -4.22
N GLN A 35 -15.76 -10.61 -3.32
CA GLN A 35 -16.71 -9.49 -3.42
C GLN A 35 -15.99 -8.14 -3.36
N CYS A 36 -15.07 -7.96 -2.42
CA CYS A 36 -14.28 -6.72 -2.32
C CYS A 36 -13.42 -6.51 -3.57
N ASN A 37 -12.74 -7.54 -4.06
CA ASN A 37 -11.95 -7.44 -5.29
C ASN A 37 -12.82 -7.00 -6.47
N ALA A 38 -13.96 -7.67 -6.68
CA ALA A 38 -14.89 -7.34 -7.77
C ALA A 38 -15.43 -5.90 -7.66
N TRP A 39 -15.81 -5.49 -6.45
CA TRP A 39 -16.29 -4.13 -6.21
C TRP A 39 -15.21 -3.08 -6.52
N LEU A 40 -13.97 -3.31 -6.10
CA LEU A 40 -12.85 -2.42 -6.37
C LEU A 40 -12.47 -2.41 -7.86
N GLU A 41 -12.49 -3.58 -8.53
CA GLU A 41 -12.25 -3.69 -9.97
C GLU A 41 -13.28 -2.84 -10.75
N GLU A 42 -14.56 -2.94 -10.41
CA GLU A 42 -15.62 -2.14 -11.02
C GLU A 42 -15.48 -0.65 -10.68
N ARG A 43 -15.29 -0.32 -9.39
CA ARG A 43 -15.26 1.06 -8.91
C ARG A 43 -14.12 1.90 -9.47
N PHE A 44 -12.96 1.28 -9.67
CA PHE A 44 -11.74 1.94 -10.13
C PHE A 44 -11.34 1.56 -11.56
N HIS A 45 -12.17 0.78 -12.26
CA HIS A 45 -11.89 0.28 -13.61
C HIS A 45 -10.53 -0.44 -13.69
N ALA A 46 -10.14 -1.12 -12.62
CA ALA A 46 -8.91 -1.87 -12.54
C ALA A 46 -9.09 -3.25 -13.19
N GLN A 47 -8.09 -3.70 -13.96
CA GLN A 47 -8.12 -5.03 -14.58
C GLN A 47 -8.06 -6.14 -13.54
N LYS A 48 -7.35 -5.92 -12.43
CA LYS A 48 -7.21 -6.86 -11.34
C LYS A 48 -6.97 -6.15 -10.02
N VAL A 49 -7.64 -6.64 -8.97
CA VAL A 49 -7.44 -6.22 -7.58
C VAL A 49 -7.08 -7.43 -6.73
N LEU A 50 -6.12 -7.25 -5.85
CA LEU A 50 -5.71 -8.23 -4.85
C LEU A 50 -5.71 -7.57 -3.48
N LEU A 51 -6.54 -8.07 -2.56
CA LEU A 51 -6.50 -7.61 -1.18
C LEU A 51 -5.27 -8.18 -0.46
N THR A 52 -4.67 -7.35 0.34
CA THR A 52 -3.56 -7.72 1.24
C THR A 52 -3.99 -7.61 2.69
N THR A 53 -3.23 -8.20 3.59
CA THR A 53 -3.50 -8.16 5.04
C THR A 53 -3.18 -6.80 5.67
N SER A 54 -2.38 -5.98 5.00
CA SER A 54 -1.98 -4.64 5.47
C SER A 54 -1.44 -3.79 4.33
N GLY A 55 -1.36 -2.47 4.53
CA GLY A 55 -0.64 -1.56 3.63
C GLY A 55 0.85 -1.93 3.49
N THR A 56 1.47 -2.44 4.53
CA THR A 56 2.87 -2.93 4.48
C THR A 56 3.03 -4.03 3.43
N THR A 57 2.19 -5.07 3.48
CA THR A 57 2.23 -6.16 2.49
C THR A 57 1.80 -5.71 1.09
N ALA A 58 0.99 -4.67 0.98
CA ALA A 58 0.69 -4.06 -0.31
C ALA A 58 1.93 -3.38 -0.93
N LEU A 59 2.73 -2.70 -0.12
CA LEU A 59 4.00 -2.11 -0.57
C LEU A 59 5.02 -3.18 -0.98
N ASP A 60 5.14 -4.27 -0.20
CA ASP A 60 6.00 -5.41 -0.57
C ASP A 60 5.58 -6.00 -1.91
N MET A 61 4.28 -6.21 -2.10
CA MET A 61 3.73 -6.70 -3.38
C MET A 61 4.00 -5.72 -4.53
N ALA A 62 3.89 -4.41 -4.29
CA ALA A 62 4.18 -3.40 -5.30
C ALA A 62 5.64 -3.46 -5.75
N MET A 63 6.59 -3.62 -4.83
CA MET A 63 8.02 -3.77 -5.17
C MET A 63 8.28 -5.04 -6.01
N LEU A 64 7.62 -6.15 -5.68
CA LEU A 64 7.70 -7.37 -6.49
C LEU A 64 7.12 -7.17 -7.90
N LEU A 65 5.99 -6.49 -8.03
CA LEU A 65 5.36 -6.21 -9.32
C LEU A 65 6.17 -5.23 -10.18
N CYS A 66 6.92 -4.33 -9.55
CA CYS A 66 7.84 -3.41 -10.24
C CYS A 66 9.16 -4.07 -10.62
N ASP A 67 9.36 -5.35 -10.28
CA ASP A 67 10.56 -6.14 -10.60
C ASP A 67 11.85 -5.45 -10.16
N ILE A 68 11.88 -5.03 -8.89
CA ILE A 68 13.00 -4.29 -8.30
C ILE A 68 14.17 -5.24 -8.03
N HIS A 69 15.37 -4.81 -8.41
CA HIS A 69 16.62 -5.56 -8.25
C HIS A 69 17.67 -4.78 -7.44
N PRO A 70 18.68 -5.47 -6.89
CA PRO A 70 19.79 -4.81 -6.24
C PRO A 70 20.51 -3.81 -7.17
N GLY A 71 20.62 -2.57 -6.71
CA GLY A 71 21.22 -1.46 -7.46
C GLY A 71 20.21 -0.50 -8.09
N ASP A 72 18.93 -0.89 -8.18
CA ASP A 72 17.85 0.01 -8.55
C ASP A 72 17.63 1.07 -7.46
N GLU A 73 17.14 2.23 -7.85
CA GLU A 73 16.82 3.32 -6.94
C GLU A 73 15.30 3.52 -6.85
N VAL A 74 14.83 3.70 -5.59
CA VAL A 74 13.44 4.01 -5.28
C VAL A 74 13.41 5.38 -4.59
N ILE A 75 12.70 6.33 -5.22
CA ILE A 75 12.47 7.65 -4.65
C ILE A 75 11.24 7.57 -3.73
N LEU A 76 11.34 8.17 -2.54
CA LEU A 76 10.27 8.18 -1.55
C LEU A 76 10.34 9.44 -0.68
N PRO A 77 9.22 9.85 -0.04
CA PRO A 77 9.25 11.01 0.86
C PRO A 77 10.05 10.72 2.13
N SER A 78 10.75 11.75 2.63
CA SER A 78 11.51 11.66 3.87
C SER A 78 10.62 11.54 5.13
N PHE A 79 9.35 11.93 5.03
CA PHE A 79 8.35 11.81 6.08
C PHE A 79 7.27 10.82 5.66
N THR A 80 7.40 9.59 6.11
CA THR A 80 6.47 8.50 5.82
C THR A 80 6.57 7.43 6.91
N PHE A 81 5.65 6.48 6.90
CA PHE A 81 5.77 5.32 7.76
C PHE A 81 6.92 4.40 7.30
N SER A 82 7.62 3.79 8.24
CA SER A 82 8.84 3.01 7.96
C SER A 82 8.66 1.89 6.94
N SER A 83 7.46 1.31 6.82
CA SER A 83 7.19 0.24 5.85
C SER A 83 7.38 0.68 4.39
N THR A 84 7.20 1.97 4.09
CA THR A 84 7.44 2.53 2.75
C THR A 84 8.91 2.32 2.32
N ALA A 85 9.83 2.61 3.23
CA ALA A 85 11.25 2.40 3.00
C ALA A 85 11.65 0.91 3.06
N THR A 86 11.07 0.17 4.04
CA THR A 86 11.42 -1.24 4.28
C THR A 86 11.10 -2.11 3.08
N ALA A 87 9.95 -1.92 2.41
CA ALA A 87 9.57 -2.68 1.22
C ALA A 87 10.63 -2.57 0.11
N ALA A 88 11.11 -1.35 -0.17
CA ALA A 88 12.14 -1.12 -1.17
C ALA A 88 13.50 -1.75 -0.78
N VAL A 89 13.89 -1.63 0.49
CA VAL A 89 15.14 -2.24 1.01
C VAL A 89 15.09 -3.76 0.93
N LEU A 90 13.97 -4.38 1.29
CA LEU A 90 13.80 -5.83 1.21
C LEU A 90 13.88 -6.35 -0.22
N ALA A 91 13.46 -5.55 -1.20
CA ALA A 91 13.62 -5.83 -2.62
C ALA A 91 15.07 -5.60 -3.13
N GLY A 92 15.95 -5.04 -2.30
CA GLY A 92 17.37 -4.78 -2.64
C GLY A 92 17.61 -3.39 -3.24
N ALA A 93 16.64 -2.52 -3.25
CA ALA A 93 16.79 -1.17 -3.80
C ALA A 93 17.61 -0.25 -2.87
N LYS A 94 18.23 0.76 -3.47
CA LYS A 94 18.79 1.91 -2.79
C LYS A 94 17.71 2.98 -2.62
N LEU A 95 17.56 3.51 -1.41
CA LEU A 95 16.59 4.56 -1.12
C LEU A 95 17.15 5.93 -1.54
N VAL A 96 16.30 6.72 -2.19
CA VAL A 96 16.56 8.13 -2.50
C VAL A 96 15.45 8.96 -1.85
N PHE A 97 15.77 9.61 -0.75
CA PHE A 97 14.80 10.42 -0.03
C PHE A 97 14.64 11.79 -0.66
N VAL A 98 13.39 12.17 -0.86
CA VAL A 98 12.97 13.51 -1.27
C VAL A 98 12.21 14.16 -0.13
N ASP A 99 12.41 15.43 0.08
CA ASP A 99 11.74 16.18 1.14
C ASP A 99 10.24 16.31 0.88
N ILE A 100 9.51 16.67 1.92
CA ILE A 100 8.05 16.86 1.85
C ILE A 100 7.71 18.34 1.79
N ARG A 101 6.52 18.64 1.30
CA ARG A 101 5.92 19.97 1.37
C ARG A 101 5.39 20.20 2.78
N PRO A 102 5.74 21.33 3.43
CA PRO A 102 5.29 21.63 4.79
C PRO A 102 3.78 21.92 4.90
N ASP A 103 3.13 22.26 3.80
CA ASP A 103 1.69 22.59 3.75
C ASP A 103 0.80 21.35 3.60
N THR A 104 1.27 20.31 2.92
CA THR A 104 0.50 19.09 2.64
C THR A 104 1.05 17.84 3.32
N MET A 105 2.32 17.87 3.74
CA MET A 105 3.08 16.72 4.26
C MET A 105 3.29 15.60 3.22
N ASN A 106 2.91 15.81 1.96
CA ASN A 106 3.21 14.92 0.85
C ASN A 106 4.61 15.19 0.29
N ILE A 107 5.14 14.26 -0.51
CA ILE A 107 6.42 14.45 -1.21
C ILE A 107 6.42 15.78 -1.97
N ASP A 108 7.54 16.49 -1.95
CA ASP A 108 7.73 17.74 -2.71
C ASP A 108 8.00 17.38 -4.18
N GLU A 109 6.97 17.45 -5.00
CA GLU A 109 7.02 17.10 -6.41
C GLU A 109 8.06 17.91 -7.20
N THR A 110 8.39 19.13 -6.74
CA THR A 110 9.37 20.00 -7.40
C THR A 110 10.81 19.50 -7.24
N LYS A 111 11.04 18.62 -6.26
CA LYS A 111 12.35 18.04 -5.97
C LYS A 111 12.56 16.66 -6.57
N ILE A 112 11.52 16.06 -7.15
CA ILE A 112 11.60 14.69 -7.68
C ILE A 112 12.54 14.64 -8.89
N GLU A 113 12.42 15.58 -9.84
CA GLU A 113 13.16 15.54 -11.09
C GLU A 113 14.69 15.51 -10.87
N GLN A 114 15.19 16.31 -9.93
CA GLN A 114 16.63 16.35 -9.60
C GLN A 114 17.13 15.07 -8.89
N ALA A 115 16.21 14.27 -8.35
CA ALA A 115 16.53 13.00 -7.69
C ALA A 115 16.52 11.80 -8.66
N ILE A 116 16.00 11.97 -9.87
CA ILE A 116 15.95 10.93 -10.88
C ILE A 116 17.33 10.67 -11.47
N THR A 117 17.70 9.41 -11.54
CA THR A 117 18.91 8.91 -12.22
C THR A 117 18.53 7.82 -13.23
N ASP A 118 19.51 7.33 -13.96
CA ASP A 118 19.35 6.16 -14.85
C ASP A 118 19.01 4.86 -14.12
N LYS A 119 19.16 4.84 -12.78
CA LYS A 119 18.83 3.72 -11.90
C LYS A 119 17.46 3.85 -11.24
N THR A 120 16.78 4.96 -11.36
CA THR A 120 15.47 5.18 -10.77
C THR A 120 14.43 4.28 -11.43
N ARG A 121 13.80 3.42 -10.64
CA ARG A 121 12.78 2.47 -11.11
C ARG A 121 11.38 2.82 -10.62
N VAL A 122 11.27 3.31 -9.39
CA VAL A 122 9.99 3.61 -8.73
C VAL A 122 10.06 4.93 -8.00
N ILE A 123 8.94 5.64 -8.03
CA ILE A 123 8.67 6.79 -7.18
C ILE A 123 7.45 6.44 -6.34
N ILE A 124 7.58 6.50 -5.03
CA ILE A 124 6.48 6.33 -4.06
C ILE A 124 6.07 7.72 -3.60
N ALA A 125 4.80 8.11 -3.85
CA ALA A 125 4.27 9.42 -3.51
C ALA A 125 3.15 9.33 -2.46
#